data_8b1467594012bb7a2d7b6e6ba7562964
#
_entry.id   8b1467594012bb7a2d7b6e6ba7562964
#
_cell.length_a   1.000
_cell.length_b   1.000
_cell.length_c   1.000
_cell.angle_alpha   90.00
_cell.angle_beta   90.00
_cell.angle_gamma   90.00
#
_symmetry.space_group_name_H-M   'P 1'
#
loop_
_entity.id
_entity.type
_entity.pdbx_description
1 polymer ?
#
loop_
_entity_poly.entity_id
_entity_poly.type
_entity_poly.pdbx_seq_one_letter_code
_entity_poly.pdbx_strand_id
1 'polypeptide(L)'
;MVSMLSILPPASQPDGVSIPGIVISLGIGVAVWLVATFVISRITKRVAAGSNFFKKPRFKWVAPALRALDHERRVQRAETIGSLLSSVVGVLVVIITGMYVLQNLDINIAPLLTSVGILGVAIGFGAQQLIRDFLAGIFITIEDQYGIGDVIETSEVVGVVESMGLRITRVRSDDGAIWYLRNGEILRVGNRSQGNYVPLHEGPDGTTDQGSAHGPETTKTNQQAGE
;
A
#
# COMPACT_ATOMS: atom_id res chain seq x y z
N MET A 1 -8.77 -51.50 37.55
CA MET A 1 -8.68 -50.04 37.45
C MET A 1 -7.23 -49.63 37.70
N VAL A 2 -6.34 -50.20 36.95
CA VAL A 2 -4.88 -49.90 36.96
C VAL A 2 -4.43 -50.14 35.53
N SER A 3 -3.81 -49.17 34.90
CA SER A 3 -3.11 -49.27 33.59
C SER A 3 -3.67 -48.39 32.45
N MET A 4 -3.94 -47.10 32.74
CA MET A 4 -4.13 -46.15 31.67
C MET A 4 -3.18 -44.94 31.77
N LEU A 5 -2.11 -45.06 32.60
CA LEU A 5 -1.17 -43.97 32.86
C LEU A 5 0.21 -44.15 32.18
N SER A 6 0.34 -45.15 31.27
CA SER A 6 1.63 -45.45 30.64
C SER A 6 1.72 -45.12 29.14
N ILE A 7 0.81 -44.27 28.63
CA ILE A 7 0.82 -43.85 27.21
C ILE A 7 1.17 -42.34 27.05
N LEU A 8 1.55 -41.66 28.11
CA LEU A 8 2.18 -40.34 27.94
C LEU A 8 3.63 -40.57 27.47
N PRO A 9 4.02 -40.06 26.29
CA PRO A 9 5.43 -40.05 25.95
C PRO A 9 6.20 -39.33 27.06
N PRO A 10 7.41 -39.78 27.40
CA PRO A 10 8.22 -39.14 28.44
C PRO A 10 8.33 -37.65 28.03
N ALA A 11 8.01 -36.77 28.98
CA ALA A 11 8.25 -35.35 28.81
C ALA A 11 9.72 -35.21 28.36
N SER A 12 9.93 -34.64 27.17
CA SER A 12 11.28 -34.39 26.66
C SER A 12 12.04 -33.65 27.75
N GLN A 13 13.05 -34.33 28.33
CA GLN A 13 13.97 -33.68 29.27
C GLN A 13 14.50 -32.41 28.57
N PRO A 14 14.64 -31.29 29.24
CA PRO A 14 15.33 -30.15 28.69
C PRO A 14 16.73 -30.62 28.32
N ASP A 15 16.98 -30.79 27.02
CA ASP A 15 18.30 -31.07 26.49
C ASP A 15 19.14 -29.87 26.88
N GLY A 16 20.09 -30.06 27.80
CA GLY A 16 20.98 -28.99 28.27
C GLY A 16 21.65 -28.28 27.11
N VAL A 17 22.27 -27.13 27.35
CA VAL A 17 22.87 -26.20 26.37
C VAL A 17 23.28 -26.88 25.06
N SER A 18 22.56 -26.62 23.99
CA SER A 18 22.79 -27.23 22.70
C SER A 18 23.78 -26.37 21.88
N ILE A 19 25.07 -26.61 22.04
CA ILE A 19 26.12 -25.93 21.25
C ILE A 19 25.88 -26.04 19.75
N PRO A 20 25.53 -27.21 19.19
CA PRO A 20 25.16 -27.30 17.77
C PRO A 20 23.97 -26.44 17.38
N GLY A 21 22.94 -26.37 18.24
CA GLY A 21 21.78 -25.52 18.02
C GLY A 21 22.13 -24.03 17.96
N ILE A 22 23.04 -23.59 18.84
CA ILE A 22 23.51 -22.19 18.82
C ILE A 22 24.24 -21.88 17.51
N VAL A 23 25.17 -22.75 17.10
CA VAL A 23 25.93 -22.54 15.85
C VAL A 23 25.02 -22.52 14.65
N ILE A 24 24.03 -23.40 14.58
CA ILE A 24 23.05 -23.45 13.50
C ILE A 24 22.19 -22.18 13.49
N SER A 25 21.67 -21.74 14.64
CA SER A 25 20.82 -20.54 14.69
C SER A 25 21.59 -19.27 14.31
N LEU A 26 22.85 -19.13 14.74
CA LEU A 26 23.73 -18.05 14.30
C LEU A 26 24.01 -18.11 12.79
N GLY A 27 24.29 -19.31 12.26
CA GLY A 27 24.52 -19.51 10.82
C GLY A 27 23.32 -19.14 9.98
N ILE A 28 22.12 -19.56 10.40
CA ILE A 28 20.85 -19.21 9.74
C ILE A 28 20.60 -17.69 9.83
N GLY A 29 20.80 -17.08 11.01
CA GLY A 29 20.64 -15.64 11.20
C GLY A 29 21.52 -14.83 10.25
N VAL A 30 22.81 -15.18 10.17
CA VAL A 30 23.76 -14.55 9.25
C VAL A 30 23.33 -14.77 7.78
N ALA A 31 22.94 -15.98 7.41
CA ALA A 31 22.49 -16.28 6.05
C ALA A 31 21.24 -15.44 5.67
N VAL A 32 20.23 -15.37 6.55
CA VAL A 32 19.03 -14.55 6.36
C VAL A 32 19.39 -13.08 6.22
N TRP A 33 20.27 -12.57 7.07
CA TRP A 33 20.73 -11.17 7.00
C TRP A 33 21.45 -10.86 5.68
N LEU A 34 22.35 -11.74 5.23
CA LEU A 34 23.06 -11.58 3.96
C LEU A 34 22.10 -11.61 2.76
N VAL A 35 21.17 -12.56 2.75
CA VAL A 35 20.15 -12.65 1.67
C VAL A 35 19.28 -11.40 1.66
N ALA A 36 18.79 -10.98 2.82
CA ALA A 36 17.93 -9.80 2.93
C ALA A 36 18.65 -8.53 2.46
N THR A 37 19.87 -8.29 2.93
CA THR A 37 20.68 -7.12 2.52
C THR A 37 21.03 -7.17 1.03
N PHE A 38 21.32 -8.35 0.49
CA PHE A 38 21.56 -8.55 -0.95
C PHE A 38 20.30 -8.22 -1.77
N VAL A 39 19.13 -8.71 -1.37
CA VAL A 39 17.86 -8.45 -2.06
C VAL A 39 17.51 -6.97 -2.00
N ILE A 40 17.60 -6.33 -0.82
CA ILE A 40 17.34 -4.90 -0.64
C ILE A 40 18.28 -4.08 -1.53
N SER A 41 19.58 -4.36 -1.51
CA SER A 41 20.55 -3.63 -2.33
C SER A 41 20.32 -3.82 -3.82
N ARG A 42 19.87 -4.99 -4.23
CA ARG A 42 19.55 -5.26 -5.65
C ARG A 42 18.28 -4.52 -6.10
N ILE A 43 17.26 -4.46 -5.25
CA ILE A 43 16.03 -3.71 -5.54
C ILE A 43 16.31 -2.21 -5.58
N THR A 44 17.00 -1.66 -4.57
CA THR A 44 17.35 -0.23 -4.53
C THR A 44 18.18 0.19 -5.74
N LYS A 45 19.19 -0.60 -6.14
CA LYS A 45 19.97 -0.33 -7.36
C LYS A 45 19.11 -0.37 -8.62
N ARG A 46 18.15 -1.27 -8.73
CA ARG A 46 17.22 -1.33 -9.88
C ARG A 46 16.28 -0.13 -9.92
N VAL A 47 15.77 0.30 -8.78
CA VAL A 47 14.90 1.48 -8.66
C VAL A 47 15.70 2.75 -8.96
N ALA A 48 16.92 2.87 -8.44
CA ALA A 48 17.83 3.97 -8.69
C ALA A 48 18.24 4.07 -10.18
N ALA A 49 18.50 2.93 -10.82
CA ALA A 49 18.85 2.87 -12.25
C ALA A 49 17.72 3.29 -13.19
N GLY A 50 16.50 3.51 -12.68
CA GLY A 50 15.32 3.89 -13.45
C GLY A 50 14.95 2.80 -14.44
N SER A 51 13.86 2.09 -14.23
CA SER A 51 13.38 1.11 -15.20
C SER A 51 13.06 1.81 -16.53
N ASN A 52 13.84 1.55 -17.55
CA ASN A 52 13.64 2.06 -18.92
C ASN A 52 12.38 1.47 -19.61
N PHE A 53 11.50 0.83 -18.87
CA PHE A 53 10.32 0.12 -19.42
C PHE A 53 9.28 1.03 -20.04
N PHE A 54 9.27 2.36 -19.76
CA PHE A 54 8.29 3.31 -20.30
C PHE A 54 8.89 4.43 -21.17
N LYS A 55 10.09 4.27 -21.72
CA LYS A 55 10.61 5.22 -22.68
C LYS A 55 10.09 4.92 -24.09
N LYS A 56 8.89 5.40 -24.43
CA LYS A 56 8.59 5.81 -25.81
C LYS A 56 9.23 7.19 -26.05
N PRO A 57 10.21 7.32 -26.97
CA PRO A 57 10.91 8.58 -27.20
C PRO A 57 10.07 9.48 -28.11
N ARG A 58 9.27 10.38 -27.56
CA ARG A 58 8.49 11.30 -28.39
C ARG A 58 8.80 12.79 -28.22
N PHE A 59 9.73 13.17 -27.33
CA PHE A 59 10.17 14.58 -27.23
C PHE A 59 11.66 14.69 -26.87
N LYS A 60 12.50 14.96 -27.87
CA LYS A 60 13.97 15.05 -27.77
C LYS A 60 14.54 16.42 -27.36
N TRP A 61 13.72 17.41 -26.98
CA TRP A 61 14.19 18.81 -26.90
C TRP A 61 14.05 19.52 -25.54
N VAL A 62 13.85 18.83 -24.43
CA VAL A 62 13.82 19.48 -23.11
C VAL A 62 15.08 19.12 -22.31
N ALA A 63 15.85 20.15 -22.10
CA ALA A 63 17.05 20.36 -21.26
C ALA A 63 17.65 19.15 -20.48
N PRO A 64 18.89 18.72 -20.79
CA PRO A 64 19.57 17.63 -20.07
C PRO A 64 19.85 17.94 -18.59
N ALA A 65 19.97 19.21 -18.20
CA ALA A 65 20.26 19.63 -16.82
C ALA A 65 19.13 19.33 -15.83
N LEU A 66 17.86 19.52 -16.19
CA LEU A 66 16.73 19.24 -15.31
C LEU A 66 16.53 17.72 -15.09
N ARG A 67 16.86 16.90 -16.09
CA ARG A 67 16.81 15.43 -15.95
C ARG A 67 17.90 14.89 -15.03
N ALA A 68 19.06 15.52 -14.98
CA ALA A 68 20.14 15.12 -14.07
C ALA A 68 19.75 15.35 -12.60
N LEU A 69 19.17 16.49 -12.28
CA LEU A 69 18.71 16.80 -10.92
C LEU A 69 17.57 15.89 -10.44
N ASP A 70 16.64 15.52 -11.32
CA ASP A 70 15.57 14.57 -10.99
C ASP A 70 16.11 13.14 -10.78
N HIS A 71 17.13 12.76 -11.53
CA HIS A 71 17.76 11.45 -11.37
C HIS A 71 18.51 11.37 -10.04
N GLU A 72 19.28 12.39 -9.70
CA GLU A 72 20.07 12.45 -8.46
C GLU A 72 19.17 12.39 -7.21
N ARG A 73 18.07 13.15 -7.20
CA ARG A 73 17.08 13.10 -6.12
C ARG A 73 16.43 11.73 -5.97
N ARG A 74 16.18 11.01 -7.06
CA ARG A 74 15.61 9.65 -7.03
C ARG A 74 16.62 8.65 -6.47
N VAL A 75 17.89 8.74 -6.84
CA VAL A 75 18.95 7.87 -6.33
C VAL A 75 19.10 8.07 -4.82
N GLN A 76 19.23 9.31 -4.35
CA GLN A 76 19.35 9.62 -2.93
C GLN A 76 18.17 9.10 -2.10
N ARG A 77 16.93 9.27 -2.59
CA ARG A 77 15.73 8.71 -1.93
C ARG A 77 15.75 7.20 -1.89
N ALA A 78 16.14 6.54 -2.98
CA ALA A 78 16.22 5.09 -3.03
C ALA A 78 17.28 4.54 -2.07
N GLU A 79 18.43 5.20 -1.96
CA GLU A 79 19.49 4.83 -1.02
C GLU A 79 19.06 5.01 0.44
N THR A 80 18.41 6.13 0.76
CA THR A 80 17.88 6.39 2.10
C THR A 80 16.85 5.35 2.52
N ILE A 81 15.88 5.06 1.64
CA ILE A 81 14.85 4.05 1.90
C ILE A 81 15.48 2.65 2.02
N GLY A 82 16.45 2.33 1.17
CA GLY A 82 17.18 1.06 1.23
C GLY A 82 17.96 0.88 2.52
N SER A 83 18.62 1.94 2.99
CA SER A 83 19.35 1.94 4.26
C SER A 83 18.41 1.75 5.46
N LEU A 84 17.31 2.50 5.50
CA LEU A 84 16.29 2.35 6.55
C LEU A 84 15.70 0.94 6.57
N LEU A 85 15.33 0.40 5.42
CA LEU A 85 14.77 -0.94 5.31
C LEU A 85 15.79 -2.02 5.75
N SER A 86 17.04 -1.86 5.35
CA SER A 86 18.13 -2.74 5.76
C SER A 86 18.34 -2.72 7.28
N SER A 87 18.26 -1.53 7.90
CA SER A 87 18.38 -1.37 9.36
C SER A 87 17.23 -2.05 10.10
N VAL A 88 15.99 -1.87 9.63
CA VAL A 88 14.81 -2.52 10.23
C VAL A 88 14.92 -4.05 10.14
N VAL A 89 15.26 -4.56 8.95
CA VAL A 89 15.46 -6.00 8.76
C VAL A 89 16.61 -6.52 9.63
N GLY A 90 17.72 -5.78 9.73
CA GLY A 90 18.83 -6.12 10.60
C GLY A 90 18.42 -6.27 12.06
N VAL A 91 17.67 -5.31 12.59
CA VAL A 91 17.14 -5.37 13.96
C VAL A 91 16.24 -6.59 14.16
N LEU A 92 15.33 -6.87 13.22
CA LEU A 92 14.46 -8.04 13.31
C LEU A 92 15.25 -9.35 13.29
N VAL A 93 16.25 -9.47 12.42
CA VAL A 93 17.10 -10.67 12.36
C VAL A 93 17.86 -10.86 13.68
N VAL A 94 18.41 -9.78 14.25
CA VAL A 94 19.13 -9.85 15.56
C VAL A 94 18.19 -10.28 16.68
N ILE A 95 16.98 -9.72 16.75
CA ILE A 95 15.99 -10.11 17.78
C ILE A 95 15.63 -11.59 17.63
N ILE A 96 15.25 -12.02 16.44
CA ILE A 96 14.83 -13.41 16.19
C ILE A 96 15.98 -14.39 16.47
N THR A 97 17.17 -14.11 15.94
CA THR A 97 18.35 -14.97 16.15
C THR A 97 18.74 -15.02 17.63
N GLY A 98 18.70 -13.87 18.32
CA GLY A 98 18.95 -13.80 19.76
C GLY A 98 17.98 -14.65 20.58
N MET A 99 16.69 -14.64 20.22
CA MET A 99 15.68 -15.49 20.86
C MET A 99 15.98 -16.99 20.67
N TYR A 100 16.36 -17.40 19.45
CA TYR A 100 16.75 -18.80 19.19
C TYR A 100 18.02 -19.20 19.95
N VAL A 101 18.99 -18.31 20.07
CA VAL A 101 20.20 -18.56 20.88
C VAL A 101 19.86 -18.73 22.34
N LEU A 102 19.03 -17.83 22.91
CA LEU A 102 18.58 -17.93 24.31
C LEU A 102 17.82 -19.25 24.56
N GLN A 103 16.98 -19.66 23.62
CA GLN A 103 16.26 -20.94 23.70
C GLN A 103 17.23 -22.14 23.74
N ASN A 104 18.29 -22.14 22.92
CA ASN A 104 19.31 -23.18 22.90
C ASN A 104 20.21 -23.17 24.17
N LEU A 105 20.19 -22.07 24.93
CA LEU A 105 20.83 -21.95 26.24
C LEU A 105 19.92 -22.38 27.40
N ASP A 106 18.75 -22.96 27.10
CA ASP A 106 17.72 -23.35 28.08
C ASP A 106 17.17 -22.17 28.91
N ILE A 107 17.26 -20.95 28.36
CA ILE A 107 16.70 -19.74 28.98
C ILE A 107 15.22 -19.63 28.59
N ASN A 108 14.35 -19.44 29.57
CA ASN A 108 12.91 -19.23 29.29
C ASN A 108 12.68 -17.93 28.54
N ILE A 109 12.33 -18.04 27.25
CA ILE A 109 12.05 -16.90 26.37
C ILE A 109 10.60 -16.41 26.44
N ALA A 110 9.71 -17.05 27.20
CA ALA A 110 8.30 -16.67 27.26
C ALA A 110 8.05 -15.21 27.66
N PRO A 111 8.77 -14.63 28.67
CA PRO A 111 8.64 -13.21 28.99
C PRO A 111 9.06 -12.28 27.84
N LEU A 112 10.13 -12.65 27.12
CA LEU A 112 10.61 -11.88 25.96
C LEU A 112 9.62 -11.93 24.83
N LEU A 113 9.09 -13.12 24.52
CA LEU A 113 8.09 -13.31 23.48
C LEU A 113 6.82 -12.49 23.76
N THR A 114 6.38 -12.48 25.02
CA THR A 114 5.24 -11.65 25.45
C THR A 114 5.51 -10.17 25.24
N SER A 115 6.69 -9.69 25.62
CA SER A 115 7.09 -8.29 25.47
C SER A 115 7.16 -7.87 24.01
N VAL A 116 7.76 -8.70 23.15
CA VAL A 116 7.82 -8.49 21.70
C VAL A 116 6.41 -8.52 21.08
N GLY A 117 5.54 -9.40 21.57
CA GLY A 117 4.14 -9.48 21.15
C GLY A 117 3.37 -8.18 21.44
N ILE A 118 3.48 -7.66 22.66
CA ILE A 118 2.87 -6.39 23.06
C ILE A 118 3.40 -5.23 22.21
N LEU A 119 4.72 -5.17 22.01
CA LEU A 119 5.34 -4.16 21.15
C LEU A 119 4.85 -4.27 19.70
N GLY A 120 4.73 -5.50 19.17
CA GLY A 120 4.18 -5.77 17.84
C GLY A 120 2.76 -5.26 17.66
N VAL A 121 1.90 -5.47 18.68
CA VAL A 121 0.52 -4.93 18.67
C VAL A 121 0.54 -3.40 18.65
N ALA A 122 1.38 -2.76 19.48
CA ALA A 122 1.49 -1.30 19.51
C ALA A 122 1.97 -0.72 18.17
N ILE A 123 2.97 -1.35 17.55
CA ILE A 123 3.44 -0.97 16.19
C ILE A 123 2.34 -1.19 15.15
N GLY A 124 1.58 -2.28 15.23
CA GLY A 124 0.47 -2.59 14.35
C GLY A 124 -0.61 -1.51 14.38
N PHE A 125 -1.03 -1.07 15.56
CA PHE A 125 -1.95 0.06 15.72
C PHE A 125 -1.37 1.36 15.17
N GLY A 126 -0.08 1.63 15.43
CA GLY A 126 0.61 2.81 14.87
C GLY A 126 0.70 2.80 13.34
N ALA A 127 0.77 1.62 12.71
CA ALA A 127 0.85 1.46 11.26
C ALA A 127 -0.52 1.30 10.57
N GLN A 128 -1.63 1.22 11.30
CA GLN A 128 -2.97 0.91 10.78
C GLN A 128 -3.38 1.83 9.62
N GLN A 129 -3.09 3.13 9.72
CA GLN A 129 -3.42 4.10 8.67
C GLN A 129 -2.63 3.84 7.37
N LEU A 130 -1.35 3.48 7.49
CA LEU A 130 -0.54 3.13 6.31
C LEU A 130 -1.13 1.91 5.59
N ILE A 131 -1.50 0.87 6.33
CA ILE A 131 -2.09 -0.35 5.78
C ILE A 131 -3.41 -0.01 5.07
N ARG A 132 -4.27 0.81 5.67
CA ARG A 132 -5.52 1.26 5.06
C ARG A 132 -5.27 2.00 3.74
N ASP A 133 -4.32 2.94 3.71
CA ASP A 133 -3.99 3.72 2.52
C ASP A 133 -3.50 2.81 1.37
N PHE A 134 -2.65 1.82 1.67
CA PHE A 134 -2.13 0.88 0.68
C PHE A 134 -3.22 -0.03 0.12
N LEU A 135 -4.05 -0.61 0.99
CA LEU A 135 -5.15 -1.48 0.56
C LEU A 135 -6.15 -0.71 -0.30
N ALA A 136 -6.52 0.50 0.10
CA ALA A 136 -7.41 1.35 -0.69
C ALA A 136 -6.83 1.61 -2.10
N GLY A 137 -5.54 1.98 -2.21
CA GLY A 137 -4.91 2.19 -3.51
C GLY A 137 -4.86 0.94 -4.39
N ILE A 138 -4.70 -0.24 -3.80
CA ILE A 138 -4.77 -1.52 -4.52
C ILE A 138 -6.19 -1.75 -5.04
N PHE A 139 -7.22 -1.59 -4.20
CA PHE A 139 -8.62 -1.79 -4.61
C PHE A 139 -9.07 -0.78 -5.67
N ILE A 140 -8.75 0.50 -5.52
CA ILE A 140 -9.03 1.52 -6.54
C ILE A 140 -8.49 1.09 -7.90
N THR A 141 -7.27 0.54 -7.93
CA THR A 141 -6.62 0.09 -9.17
C THR A 141 -7.21 -1.21 -9.73
N ILE A 142 -7.56 -2.18 -8.87
CA ILE A 142 -8.11 -3.47 -9.30
C ILE A 142 -9.56 -3.32 -9.77
N GLU A 143 -10.34 -2.46 -9.11
CA GLU A 143 -11.74 -2.21 -9.41
C GLU A 143 -11.94 -1.15 -10.50
N ASP A 144 -10.84 -0.53 -10.98
CA ASP A 144 -10.84 0.53 -12.00
C ASP A 144 -11.84 1.66 -11.68
N GLN A 145 -11.85 2.08 -10.39
CA GLN A 145 -12.80 3.10 -9.93
C GLN A 145 -12.57 4.44 -10.62
N TYR A 146 -11.31 4.80 -10.87
CA TYR A 146 -10.87 5.93 -11.67
C TYR A 146 -9.42 5.75 -12.13
N GLY A 147 -9.04 6.45 -13.21
CA GLY A 147 -7.72 6.40 -13.82
C GLY A 147 -7.04 7.77 -13.94
N ILE A 148 -5.80 7.77 -14.44
CA ILE A 148 -5.08 9.01 -14.75
C ILE A 148 -5.76 9.71 -15.92
N GLY A 149 -6.13 10.98 -15.72
CA GLY A 149 -6.85 11.80 -16.68
C GLY A 149 -8.36 11.90 -16.41
N ASP A 150 -8.92 11.06 -15.53
CA ASP A 150 -10.31 11.17 -15.14
C ASP A 150 -10.56 12.41 -14.28
N VAL A 151 -11.74 13.00 -14.44
CA VAL A 151 -12.25 14.02 -13.53
C VAL A 151 -12.98 13.32 -12.40
N ILE A 152 -12.47 13.46 -11.19
CA ILE A 152 -13.07 12.89 -9.99
C ILE A 152 -13.57 13.95 -9.03
N GLU A 153 -14.60 13.58 -8.31
CA GLU A 153 -15.17 14.34 -7.22
C GLU A 153 -15.04 13.56 -5.91
N THR A 154 -14.42 14.19 -4.92
CA THR A 154 -14.31 13.68 -3.56
C THR A 154 -14.97 14.66 -2.60
N SER A 155 -15.03 14.34 -1.30
CA SER A 155 -15.52 15.29 -0.29
C SER A 155 -14.66 16.55 -0.17
N GLU A 156 -13.42 16.54 -0.66
CA GLU A 156 -12.45 17.60 -0.46
C GLU A 156 -12.17 18.40 -1.73
N VAL A 157 -12.21 17.76 -2.89
CA VAL A 157 -11.83 18.39 -4.15
C VAL A 157 -12.51 17.73 -5.35
N VAL A 158 -12.79 18.58 -6.36
CA VAL A 158 -13.12 18.17 -7.71
C VAL A 158 -11.94 18.52 -8.61
N GLY A 159 -11.51 17.58 -9.45
CA GLY A 159 -10.38 17.83 -10.35
C GLY A 159 -9.92 16.63 -11.15
N VAL A 160 -8.90 16.84 -11.96
CA VAL A 160 -8.31 15.83 -12.83
C VAL A 160 -7.24 15.03 -12.12
N VAL A 161 -7.30 13.70 -12.20
CA VAL A 161 -6.27 12.80 -11.65
C VAL A 161 -4.99 12.93 -12.46
N GLU A 162 -3.91 13.45 -11.85
CA GLU A 162 -2.60 13.56 -12.47
C GLU A 162 -1.75 12.28 -12.34
N SER A 163 -1.81 11.66 -11.17
CA SER A 163 -1.07 10.44 -10.91
C SER A 163 -1.71 9.64 -9.78
N MET A 164 -1.60 8.34 -9.90
CA MET A 164 -2.04 7.38 -8.89
C MET A 164 -0.83 6.65 -8.32
N GLY A 165 -0.74 6.63 -6.98
CA GLY A 165 0.21 5.82 -6.24
C GLY A 165 -0.53 4.83 -5.34
N LEU A 166 0.21 3.88 -4.76
CA LEU A 166 -0.40 2.91 -3.82
C LEU A 166 -1.00 3.57 -2.58
N ARG A 167 -0.41 4.69 -2.12
CA ARG A 167 -0.85 5.37 -0.90
C ARG A 167 -1.56 6.69 -1.16
N ILE A 168 -1.18 7.41 -2.23
CA ILE A 168 -1.60 8.79 -2.49
C ILE A 168 -2.02 8.93 -3.95
N THR A 169 -3.17 9.54 -4.18
CA THR A 169 -3.63 10.03 -5.47
C THR A 169 -3.41 11.55 -5.55
N ARG A 170 -2.87 12.03 -6.67
CA ARG A 170 -2.70 13.45 -6.96
C ARG A 170 -3.80 13.91 -7.88
N VAL A 171 -4.50 14.95 -7.45
CA VAL A 171 -5.61 15.55 -8.20
C VAL A 171 -5.30 17.02 -8.42
N ARG A 172 -5.46 17.48 -9.65
CA ARG A 172 -5.36 18.90 -10.01
C ARG A 172 -6.76 19.49 -10.03
N SER A 173 -6.99 20.45 -9.17
CA SER A 173 -8.20 21.26 -9.12
C SER A 173 -8.25 22.28 -10.25
N ASP A 174 -9.41 22.83 -10.53
CA ASP A 174 -9.65 23.82 -11.62
C ASP A 174 -8.88 25.14 -11.40
N ASP A 175 -8.57 25.51 -10.16
CA ASP A 175 -7.72 26.64 -9.79
C ASP A 175 -6.22 26.38 -10.03
N GLY A 176 -5.85 25.17 -10.47
CA GLY A 176 -4.48 24.74 -10.72
C GLY A 176 -3.76 24.17 -9.48
N ALA A 177 -4.38 24.14 -8.31
CA ALA A 177 -3.79 23.55 -7.11
C ALA A 177 -3.67 22.03 -7.23
N ILE A 178 -2.57 21.48 -6.68
CA ILE A 178 -2.34 20.02 -6.65
C ILE A 178 -2.69 19.51 -5.26
N TRP A 179 -3.71 18.70 -5.21
CA TRP A 179 -4.15 18.00 -4.00
C TRP A 179 -3.52 16.63 -3.89
N TYR A 180 -3.04 16.28 -2.69
CA TYR A 180 -2.45 14.99 -2.36
C TYR A 180 -3.41 14.24 -1.45
N LEU A 181 -4.29 13.44 -2.04
CA LEU A 181 -5.29 12.68 -1.31
C LEU A 181 -4.73 11.34 -0.86
N ARG A 182 -4.85 11.02 0.43
CA ARG A 182 -4.52 9.69 0.93
C ARG A 182 -5.63 8.73 0.52
N ASN A 183 -5.27 7.64 -0.16
CA ASN A 183 -6.25 6.71 -0.73
C ASN A 183 -7.20 6.15 0.34
N GLY A 184 -6.70 5.88 1.55
CA GLY A 184 -7.50 5.38 2.67
C GLY A 184 -8.43 6.41 3.35
N GLU A 185 -8.36 7.68 2.96
CA GLU A 185 -9.24 8.76 3.43
C GLU A 185 -10.33 9.11 2.42
N ILE A 186 -10.21 8.64 1.19
CA ILE A 186 -11.24 8.81 0.16
C ILE A 186 -12.41 7.87 0.50
N LEU A 187 -13.42 8.41 1.19
CA LEU A 187 -14.60 7.64 1.60
C LEU A 187 -15.58 7.40 0.45
N ARG A 188 -15.67 8.36 -0.45
CA ARG A 188 -16.52 8.31 -1.64
C ARG A 188 -15.81 9.02 -2.77
N VAL A 189 -15.95 8.48 -3.97
CA VAL A 189 -15.47 9.10 -5.19
C VAL A 189 -16.57 9.06 -6.22
N GLY A 190 -16.84 10.20 -6.85
CA GLY A 190 -17.65 10.30 -8.05
C GLY A 190 -16.71 10.42 -9.25
N ASN A 191 -16.78 9.50 -10.20
CA ASN A 191 -16.04 9.61 -11.44
C ASN A 191 -16.92 10.32 -12.47
N ARG A 192 -16.59 11.60 -12.78
CA ARG A 192 -17.33 12.41 -13.74
C ARG A 192 -16.96 12.10 -15.18
N SER A 193 -15.89 11.36 -15.40
CA SER A 193 -15.46 10.92 -16.73
C SER A 193 -16.09 9.59 -17.16
N GLN A 194 -16.66 8.84 -16.21
CA GLN A 194 -17.37 7.59 -16.47
C GLN A 194 -18.88 7.80 -16.28
N GLY A 195 -19.66 7.17 -17.14
CA GLY A 195 -21.13 7.29 -17.12
C GLY A 195 -21.66 8.58 -17.79
N ASN A 196 -22.92 8.90 -17.52
CA ASN A 196 -23.63 10.05 -18.11
C ASN A 196 -23.69 11.20 -17.09
N TYR A 197 -22.55 11.78 -16.73
CA TYR A 197 -22.53 12.93 -15.85
C TYR A 197 -23.14 14.15 -16.54
N VAL A 198 -24.17 14.73 -15.91
CA VAL A 198 -24.78 16.00 -16.33
C VAL A 198 -24.52 17.01 -15.20
N PRO A 199 -23.82 18.14 -15.48
CA PRO A 199 -23.64 19.18 -14.47
C PRO A 199 -25.00 19.71 -14.01
N LEU A 200 -25.21 19.82 -12.70
CA LEU A 200 -26.35 20.51 -12.15
C LEU A 200 -26.21 22.00 -12.47
N HIS A 201 -27.09 22.56 -13.25
CA HIS A 201 -27.15 24.00 -13.46
C HIS A 201 -27.67 24.65 -12.18
N GLU A 202 -26.84 25.45 -11.53
CA GLU A 202 -27.35 26.38 -10.51
C GLU A 202 -28.15 27.45 -11.24
N GLY A 203 -29.47 27.49 -11.01
CA GLY A 203 -30.33 28.57 -11.47
C GLY A 203 -29.88 29.91 -10.87
N PRO A 204 -30.21 31.05 -11.48
CA PRO A 204 -29.79 32.37 -11.02
C PRO A 204 -30.32 32.74 -9.63
N ASP A 205 -31.20 31.94 -9.05
CA ASP A 205 -31.79 32.07 -7.72
C ASP A 205 -31.26 31.06 -6.70
N GLY A 206 -30.19 30.29 -7.04
CA GLY A 206 -29.56 29.32 -6.13
C GLY A 206 -30.40 28.05 -5.89
N THR A 207 -31.46 27.84 -6.68
CA THR A 207 -32.24 26.60 -6.61
C THR A 207 -31.64 25.56 -7.57
N THR A 208 -31.32 24.39 -7.02
CA THR A 208 -30.84 23.22 -7.77
C THR A 208 -32.02 22.57 -8.51
N ASP A 209 -32.19 22.87 -9.79
CA ASP A 209 -33.18 22.17 -10.62
C ASP A 209 -32.63 20.78 -10.99
N GLN A 210 -33.13 19.75 -10.33
CA GLN A 210 -32.95 18.37 -10.77
C GLN A 210 -33.82 18.17 -12.02
N GLY A 211 -33.25 18.48 -13.18
CA GLY A 211 -33.91 18.24 -14.47
C GLY A 211 -34.52 16.87 -14.52
N SER A 212 -35.81 16.81 -14.40
CA SER A 212 -36.62 15.60 -14.52
C SER A 212 -36.28 14.91 -15.83
N ALA A 213 -35.60 13.76 -15.72
CA ALA A 213 -35.45 12.83 -16.83
C ALA A 213 -36.84 12.30 -17.19
N HIS A 214 -37.58 13.08 -17.93
CA HIS A 214 -38.82 12.65 -18.57
C HIS A 214 -38.42 11.86 -19.83
N GLY A 215 -38.53 10.53 -19.72
CA GLY A 215 -38.43 9.65 -20.91
C GLY A 215 -39.49 10.01 -21.92
N PRO A 216 -39.29 9.73 -23.22
CA PRO A 216 -40.23 10.07 -24.26
C PRO A 216 -41.58 9.37 -24.04
N GLU A 217 -42.59 10.17 -23.72
CA GLU A 217 -43.98 9.74 -23.63
C GLU A 217 -44.44 9.35 -25.05
N THR A 218 -44.62 8.05 -25.29
CA THR A 218 -45.23 7.55 -26.51
C THR A 218 -46.73 7.92 -26.52
N THR A 219 -47.05 9.00 -27.20
CA THR A 219 -48.41 9.39 -27.48
C THR A 219 -49.09 8.32 -28.37
N LYS A 220 -49.87 7.45 -27.76
CA LYS A 220 -50.80 6.59 -28.48
C LYS A 220 -51.96 7.45 -28.96
N THR A 221 -51.93 7.84 -30.21
CA THR A 221 -53.06 8.43 -30.91
C THR A 221 -54.13 7.37 -31.07
N ASN A 222 -55.20 7.50 -30.29
CA ASN A 222 -56.39 6.69 -30.42
C ASN A 222 -57.31 7.38 -31.47
N GLN A 223 -57.25 6.92 -32.73
CA GLN A 223 -58.25 7.25 -33.76
C GLN A 223 -59.46 6.33 -33.55
N GLN A 224 -60.50 6.83 -32.89
CA GLN A 224 -61.83 6.32 -33.08
C GLN A 224 -62.45 7.08 -34.22
N ALA A 225 -62.63 6.39 -35.36
CA ALA A 225 -63.54 6.78 -36.40
C ALA A 225 -64.96 6.45 -35.92
N GLY A 226 -65.80 7.46 -35.79
CA GLY A 226 -67.21 7.30 -35.71
C GLY A 226 -67.81 7.23 -37.11
N GLU A 227 -68.73 6.38 -37.20
CA GLU A 227 -69.96 6.61 -37.82
C GLU A 227 -70.84 5.54 -37.84
#